data_dea992b68e20936c1edbdd96466300b0
#
_entry.id   dea992b68e20936c1edbdd96466300b0
#
_cell.length_a   1.000
_cell.length_b   1.000
_cell.length_c   1.000
_cell.angle_alpha   90.00
_cell.angle_beta   90.00
_cell.angle_gamma   90.00
#
_symmetry.space_group_name_H-M   'P 1'
#
loop_
_entity.id
_entity.type
_entity.pdbx_description
1 polymer ?
#
loop_
_entity_poly.entity_id
_entity_poly.type
_entity_poly.pdbx_seq_one_letter_code
_entity_poly.pdbx_strand_id
1 'polypeptide(L)'
;MKRLFPILILALTWSSSLGAQVKRQFRLPREVSEASGLAILPGPSFVWHNDSDNAPNLYITDGKGELLQTLEYPELSNRDWEDLAVDDAGRIYIGNFGNNCHCREDLSIYIISDPAANHADSINFSYPDQQSFPPGGQWRNFDVEAMIWYQDSLHLFSKNNSKKSNDYTKHYVLPAQPGQYVAELRDSFQLPRRFVSAAAISPDKERVALLSLRFKLILGFIPYSQSTIFIFSNYQPGRFFKGEMRKKSVRPYLFALQNEAIDFLDDETLIVGSEKTAIIPAKAKKFRLGRRFF
;
A
#
# COMPACT_ATOMS: atom_id res chain seq x y z
N MET A 1 17.55 -51.25 -34.34
CA MET A 1 17.38 -49.80 -34.63
C MET A 1 16.07 -49.32 -34.03
N LYS A 2 16.11 -48.69 -32.85
CA LYS A 2 14.94 -48.10 -32.19
C LYS A 2 14.92 -46.62 -32.55
N ARG A 3 13.89 -46.17 -33.28
CA ARG A 3 13.67 -44.77 -33.60
C ARG A 3 13.04 -44.08 -32.41
N LEU A 4 13.76 -43.13 -31.77
CA LEU A 4 13.23 -42.17 -30.79
C LEU A 4 12.49 -41.08 -31.57
N PHE A 5 11.19 -40.93 -31.31
CA PHE A 5 10.43 -39.75 -31.71
C PHE A 5 10.64 -38.65 -30.63
N PRO A 6 11.00 -37.41 -30.96
CA PRO A 6 11.01 -36.34 -30.03
C PRO A 6 9.55 -35.90 -29.73
N ILE A 7 9.15 -36.00 -28.47
CA ILE A 7 7.91 -35.37 -27.99
C ILE A 7 8.14 -33.87 -27.92
N LEU A 8 7.57 -33.15 -28.87
CA LEU A 8 7.53 -31.67 -28.86
C LEU A 8 6.48 -31.24 -27.82
N ILE A 9 6.91 -30.88 -26.61
CA ILE A 9 6.06 -30.26 -25.61
C ILE A 9 5.80 -28.82 -26.05
N LEU A 10 4.64 -28.61 -26.64
CA LEU A 10 4.12 -27.26 -26.94
C LEU A 10 3.71 -26.63 -25.60
N ALA A 11 4.59 -25.84 -25.00
CA ALA A 11 4.23 -24.98 -23.88
C ALA A 11 3.27 -23.88 -24.41
N LEU A 12 1.97 -24.14 -24.30
CA LEU A 12 0.97 -23.09 -24.47
C LEU A 12 1.14 -22.07 -23.34
N THR A 13 1.84 -20.97 -23.63
CA THR A 13 1.87 -19.80 -22.79
C THR A 13 0.47 -19.16 -22.81
N TRP A 14 -0.35 -19.52 -21.84
CA TRP A 14 -1.58 -18.78 -21.55
C TRP A 14 -1.20 -17.43 -20.92
N SER A 15 -0.85 -16.46 -21.74
CA SER A 15 -0.85 -15.05 -21.34
C SER A 15 -2.29 -14.50 -21.48
N SER A 16 -3.22 -15.01 -20.67
CA SER A 16 -4.45 -14.27 -20.44
C SER A 16 -4.06 -13.05 -19.62
N SER A 17 -4.18 -11.85 -20.20
CA SER A 17 -3.86 -10.60 -19.49
C SER A 17 -4.69 -10.55 -18.20
N LEU A 18 -4.04 -10.61 -17.05
CA LEU A 18 -4.67 -10.49 -15.72
C LEU A 18 -5.69 -9.33 -15.67
N GLY A 19 -5.38 -8.23 -16.37
CA GLY A 19 -6.23 -7.06 -16.45
C GLY A 19 -7.63 -7.28 -17.05
N ALA A 20 -7.81 -8.34 -17.89
CA ALA A 20 -9.11 -8.63 -18.50
C ALA A 20 -10.10 -9.30 -17.54
N GLN A 21 -9.62 -10.02 -16.53
CA GLN A 21 -10.43 -10.74 -15.55
C GLN A 21 -10.91 -9.87 -14.39
N VAL A 22 -10.29 -8.70 -14.17
CA VAL A 22 -10.62 -7.81 -13.06
C VAL A 22 -11.71 -6.82 -13.47
N LYS A 23 -12.81 -6.78 -12.73
CA LYS A 23 -13.89 -5.80 -12.94
C LYS A 23 -13.35 -4.37 -12.78
N ARG A 24 -13.95 -3.43 -13.53
CA ARG A 24 -13.62 -2.00 -13.42
C ARG A 24 -13.86 -1.44 -12.01
N GLN A 25 -14.87 -1.95 -11.33
CA GLN A 25 -15.20 -1.66 -9.94
C GLN A 25 -15.91 -2.87 -9.34
N PHE A 26 -15.56 -3.22 -8.10
CA PHE A 26 -16.19 -4.30 -7.35
C PHE A 26 -16.30 -3.94 -5.87
N ARG A 27 -17.26 -4.53 -5.19
CA ARG A 27 -17.39 -4.43 -3.73
C ARG A 27 -16.38 -5.38 -3.09
N LEU A 28 -15.85 -4.98 -1.96
CA LEU A 28 -15.09 -5.87 -1.11
C LEU A 28 -16.04 -6.72 -0.24
N PRO A 29 -15.62 -7.90 0.21
CA PRO A 29 -16.40 -8.72 1.12
C PRO A 29 -16.64 -7.98 2.44
N ARG A 30 -17.60 -8.44 3.22
CA ARG A 30 -17.98 -7.77 4.49
C ARG A 30 -16.86 -7.78 5.51
N GLU A 31 -16.03 -8.78 5.44
CA GLU A 31 -14.84 -9.00 6.26
C GLU A 31 -13.78 -7.91 6.04
N VAL A 32 -13.74 -7.30 4.86
CA VAL A 32 -12.84 -6.21 4.48
C VAL A 32 -13.62 -4.90 4.50
N SER A 33 -13.96 -4.42 5.69
CA SER A 33 -14.75 -3.19 5.85
C SER A 33 -13.89 -1.93 5.96
N GLU A 34 -12.70 -2.05 6.50
CA GLU A 34 -11.73 -0.99 6.75
C GLU A 34 -10.44 -1.29 5.97
N ALA A 35 -10.58 -1.40 4.63
CA ALA A 35 -9.50 -1.77 3.72
C ALA A 35 -8.38 -0.74 3.74
N SER A 36 -7.32 -1.00 4.49
CA SER A 36 -6.15 -0.13 4.63
C SER A 36 -4.98 -0.58 3.75
N GLY A 37 -4.69 -1.87 3.64
CA GLY A 37 -3.62 -2.39 2.78
C GLY A 37 -4.12 -3.24 1.61
N LEU A 38 -3.38 -3.21 0.50
CA LEU A 38 -3.59 -4.05 -0.68
C LEU A 38 -2.27 -4.51 -1.25
N ALA A 39 -2.17 -5.81 -1.50
CA ALA A 39 -1.13 -6.38 -2.35
C ALA A 39 -1.75 -7.32 -3.40
N ILE A 40 -1.24 -7.28 -4.63
CA ILE A 40 -1.70 -8.12 -5.72
C ILE A 40 -0.67 -9.22 -5.96
N LEU A 41 -1.07 -10.47 -5.71
CA LEU A 41 -0.23 -11.64 -5.91
C LEU A 41 -0.30 -12.16 -7.36
N PRO A 42 0.70 -12.94 -7.81
CA PRO A 42 0.64 -13.66 -9.08
C PRO A 42 -0.63 -14.54 -9.18
N GLY A 43 -1.33 -14.47 -10.34
CA GLY A 43 -2.70 -14.96 -10.45
C GLY A 43 -3.67 -13.87 -9.96
N PRO A 44 -4.92 -13.75 -10.36
CA PRO A 44 -5.77 -12.59 -10.04
C PRO A 44 -6.22 -12.58 -8.56
N SER A 45 -5.29 -12.74 -7.62
CA SER A 45 -5.56 -12.76 -6.18
C SER A 45 -5.12 -11.46 -5.54
N PHE A 46 -6.02 -10.87 -4.77
CA PHE A 46 -5.84 -9.62 -4.06
C PHE A 46 -5.79 -9.90 -2.56
N VAL A 47 -4.74 -9.49 -1.90
CA VAL A 47 -4.58 -9.59 -0.44
C VAL A 47 -4.93 -8.26 0.18
N TRP A 48 -5.80 -8.30 1.17
CA TRP A 48 -6.28 -7.14 1.93
C TRP A 48 -6.08 -7.36 3.42
N HIS A 49 -5.95 -6.29 4.16
CA HIS A 49 -6.19 -6.28 5.60
C HIS A 49 -7.10 -5.10 5.98
N ASN A 50 -7.62 -5.14 7.18
CA ASN A 50 -8.30 -4.02 7.80
C ASN A 50 -7.32 -3.19 8.65
N ASP A 51 -7.70 -1.94 8.89
CA ASP A 51 -7.05 -0.98 9.76
C ASP A 51 -7.01 -1.45 11.24
N SER A 52 -6.59 -0.58 12.12
CA SER A 52 -6.41 -0.78 13.56
C SER A 52 -7.62 -1.42 14.27
N ASP A 53 -7.34 -2.08 15.43
CA ASP A 53 -8.34 -2.72 16.30
C ASP A 53 -9.15 -3.87 15.65
N ASN A 54 -8.82 -4.27 14.41
CA ASN A 54 -9.39 -5.45 13.75
C ASN A 54 -8.57 -6.71 14.05
N ALA A 55 -9.17 -7.89 13.83
CA ALA A 55 -8.44 -9.15 13.90
C ALA A 55 -7.23 -9.14 12.96
N PRO A 56 -6.08 -9.72 13.35
CA PRO A 56 -4.86 -9.76 12.55
C PRO A 56 -4.98 -10.79 11.42
N ASN A 57 -5.84 -10.49 10.46
CA ASN A 57 -6.20 -11.35 9.36
C ASN A 57 -5.81 -10.74 8.01
N LEU A 58 -5.38 -11.59 7.08
CA LEU A 58 -5.30 -11.26 5.67
C LEU A 58 -6.47 -11.92 4.92
N TYR A 59 -7.09 -11.17 4.04
CA TYR A 59 -8.25 -11.60 3.25
C TYR A 59 -7.86 -11.70 1.79
N ILE A 60 -7.96 -12.88 1.21
CA ILE A 60 -7.67 -13.11 -0.21
C ILE A 60 -8.96 -13.08 -1.00
N THR A 61 -9.04 -12.19 -2.01
CA THR A 61 -10.18 -12.09 -2.91
C THR A 61 -9.77 -12.30 -4.36
N ASP A 62 -10.76 -12.65 -5.20
CA ASP A 62 -10.60 -12.58 -6.65
C ASP A 62 -10.76 -11.14 -7.18
N GLY A 63 -10.55 -10.96 -8.49
CA GLY A 63 -10.74 -9.67 -9.18
C GLY A 63 -12.18 -9.18 -9.31
N LYS A 64 -13.15 -9.88 -8.69
CA LYS A 64 -14.57 -9.48 -8.63
C LYS A 64 -14.98 -9.10 -7.21
N GLY A 65 -14.09 -9.34 -6.23
CA GLY A 65 -14.32 -9.08 -4.82
C GLY A 65 -14.94 -10.25 -4.05
N GLU A 66 -14.93 -11.45 -4.62
CA GLU A 66 -15.36 -12.64 -3.90
C GLU A 66 -14.24 -13.10 -2.96
N LEU A 67 -14.57 -13.35 -1.68
CA LEU A 67 -13.62 -13.85 -0.70
C LEU A 67 -13.26 -15.31 -1.04
N LEU A 68 -11.97 -15.55 -1.27
CA LEU A 68 -11.42 -16.87 -1.56
C LEU A 68 -10.90 -17.56 -0.30
N GLN A 69 -10.23 -16.79 0.58
CA GLN A 69 -9.60 -17.31 1.78
C GLN A 69 -9.42 -16.20 2.83
N THR A 70 -9.47 -16.58 4.10
CA THR A 70 -9.00 -15.77 5.22
C THR A 70 -7.78 -16.47 5.82
N LEU A 71 -6.68 -15.74 5.97
CA LEU A 71 -5.48 -16.19 6.68
C LEU A 71 -5.49 -15.51 8.05
N GLU A 72 -5.51 -16.30 9.09
CA GLU A 72 -5.60 -15.82 10.47
C GLU A 72 -4.22 -15.95 11.16
N TYR A 73 -3.77 -14.88 11.80
CA TYR A 73 -2.49 -14.81 12.52
C TYR A 73 -2.72 -14.40 13.99
N PRO A 74 -3.31 -15.27 14.80
CA PRO A 74 -3.73 -14.91 16.17
C PRO A 74 -2.56 -14.52 17.10
N GLU A 75 -1.32 -14.92 16.77
CA GLU A 75 -0.14 -14.48 17.50
C GLU A 75 0.29 -13.04 17.17
N LEU A 76 -0.19 -12.46 16.07
CA LEU A 76 0.16 -11.10 15.68
C LEU A 76 -0.79 -10.11 16.37
N SER A 77 -0.33 -8.87 16.49
CA SER A 77 -1.15 -7.77 16.96
C SER A 77 -1.43 -6.82 15.79
N ASN A 78 -2.71 -6.62 15.46
CA ASN A 78 -3.11 -5.49 14.64
C ASN A 78 -3.33 -4.29 15.59
N ARG A 79 -2.24 -3.61 15.93
CA ARG A 79 -2.33 -2.39 16.73
C ARG A 79 -2.68 -1.19 15.86
N ASP A 80 -2.06 -1.13 14.66
CA ASP A 80 -2.32 -0.08 13.68
C ASP A 80 -1.68 -0.52 12.34
N TRP A 81 -2.35 -1.46 11.64
CA TRP A 81 -1.91 -1.96 10.34
C TRP A 81 -2.31 -0.99 9.25
N GLU A 82 -1.33 -0.56 8.43
CA GLU A 82 -1.52 0.52 7.48
C GLU A 82 -1.37 0.10 6.02
N ASP A 83 -0.31 -0.63 5.66
CA ASP A 83 -0.06 -0.98 4.26
C ASP A 83 0.57 -2.36 4.11
N LEU A 84 0.50 -2.92 2.89
CA LEU A 84 1.10 -4.18 2.47
C LEU A 84 2.15 -3.95 1.38
N ALA A 85 3.20 -4.75 1.43
CA ALA A 85 4.12 -4.89 0.31
C ALA A 85 4.40 -6.37 0.03
N VAL A 86 4.78 -6.69 -1.21
CA VAL A 86 5.19 -8.05 -1.60
C VAL A 86 6.52 -7.96 -2.34
N ASP A 87 7.44 -8.86 -2.02
CA ASP A 87 8.71 -8.95 -2.72
C ASP A 87 8.66 -9.91 -3.92
N ASP A 88 9.77 -9.99 -4.64
CA ASP A 88 9.88 -10.84 -5.82
C ASP A 88 9.86 -12.35 -5.50
N ALA A 89 10.05 -12.73 -4.22
CA ALA A 89 9.91 -14.11 -3.72
C ALA A 89 8.48 -14.44 -3.27
N GLY A 90 7.58 -13.44 -3.23
CA GLY A 90 6.19 -13.59 -2.78
C GLY A 90 6.00 -13.47 -1.28
N ARG A 91 7.01 -13.03 -0.50
CA ARG A 91 6.86 -12.73 0.92
C ARG A 91 5.98 -11.48 1.08
N ILE A 92 5.05 -11.56 2.03
CA ILE A 92 4.14 -10.46 2.33
C ILE A 92 4.67 -9.72 3.56
N TYR A 93 4.78 -8.40 3.44
CA TYR A 93 5.16 -7.50 4.51
C TYR A 93 3.92 -6.74 4.97
N ILE A 94 3.64 -6.76 6.28
CA ILE A 94 2.48 -6.10 6.90
C ILE A 94 3.00 -4.98 7.79
N GLY A 95 2.66 -3.75 7.47
CA GLY A 95 3.10 -2.57 8.21
C GLY A 95 2.25 -2.32 9.46
N ASN A 96 2.72 -2.74 10.64
CA ASN A 96 2.12 -2.43 11.94
C ASN A 96 2.77 -1.18 12.54
N PHE A 97 2.68 -0.07 11.83
CA PHE A 97 3.45 1.14 12.11
C PHE A 97 2.63 2.44 12.17
N GLY A 98 1.32 2.37 12.02
CA GLY A 98 0.46 3.51 12.23
C GLY A 98 0.71 4.13 13.60
N ASN A 99 0.72 5.47 13.67
CA ASN A 99 1.18 6.20 14.84
C ASN A 99 0.55 7.60 14.90
N ASN A 100 -0.77 7.67 14.80
CA ASN A 100 -1.55 8.90 14.83
C ASN A 100 -1.23 9.80 16.05
N CYS A 101 -0.86 9.20 17.18
CA CYS A 101 -0.40 9.93 18.36
C CYS A 101 1.05 10.45 18.26
N HIS A 102 1.83 9.91 17.33
CA HIS A 102 3.31 10.09 17.24
C HIS A 102 4.03 9.68 18.53
N CYS A 103 3.47 8.75 19.30
CA CYS A 103 3.92 8.36 20.63
C CYS A 103 4.38 6.90 20.72
N ARG A 104 4.24 6.11 19.63
CA ARG A 104 4.64 4.70 19.61
C ARG A 104 6.15 4.54 19.52
N GLU A 105 6.66 3.60 20.29
CA GLU A 105 8.06 3.15 20.30
C GLU A 105 8.18 1.68 19.87
N ASP A 106 7.06 1.03 19.56
CA ASP A 106 6.92 -0.38 19.22
C ASP A 106 6.55 -0.60 17.74
N LEU A 107 7.08 0.23 16.85
CA LEU A 107 6.82 0.13 15.41
C LEU A 107 7.40 -1.16 14.85
N SER A 108 6.60 -1.89 14.07
CA SER A 108 7.02 -3.17 13.50
C SER A 108 6.46 -3.41 12.11
N ILE A 109 7.12 -4.31 11.38
CA ILE A 109 6.64 -4.85 10.11
C ILE A 109 6.70 -6.37 10.25
N TYR A 110 5.60 -7.06 10.05
CA TYR A 110 5.57 -8.51 10.02
C TYR A 110 5.92 -9.03 8.64
N ILE A 111 6.61 -10.17 8.58
CA ILE A 111 7.04 -10.82 7.34
C ILE A 111 6.41 -12.20 7.28
N ILE A 112 5.51 -12.41 6.34
CA ILE A 112 4.89 -13.70 6.06
C ILE A 112 5.63 -14.33 4.89
N SER A 113 6.50 -15.29 5.18
CA SER A 113 7.28 -16.02 4.16
C SER A 113 6.48 -17.17 3.54
N ASP A 114 5.62 -17.80 4.33
CA ASP A 114 4.70 -18.86 3.90
C ASP A 114 3.32 -18.61 4.51
N PRO A 115 2.32 -18.21 3.70
CA PRO A 115 0.97 -17.97 4.19
C PRO A 115 0.31 -19.19 4.86
N ALA A 116 0.78 -20.41 4.58
CA ALA A 116 0.26 -21.64 5.19
C ALA A 116 0.88 -21.97 6.55
N ALA A 117 1.99 -21.33 6.90
CA ALA A 117 2.78 -21.70 8.10
C ALA A 117 2.28 -21.05 9.41
N ASN A 118 1.30 -20.14 9.36
CA ASN A 118 0.83 -19.35 10.52
C ASN A 118 1.97 -18.74 11.35
N HIS A 119 3.07 -18.40 10.71
CA HIS A 119 4.25 -17.83 11.34
C HIS A 119 4.65 -16.54 10.63
N ALA A 120 5.07 -15.55 11.40
CA ALA A 120 5.63 -14.31 10.90
C ALA A 120 6.94 -13.98 11.61
N ASP A 121 7.94 -13.62 10.83
CA ASP A 121 9.10 -12.90 11.33
C ASP A 121 8.76 -11.41 11.52
N SER A 122 9.64 -10.64 12.16
CA SER A 122 9.42 -9.21 12.36
C SER A 122 10.65 -8.36 12.15
N ILE A 123 10.40 -7.16 11.64
CA ILE A 123 11.30 -6.02 11.65
C ILE A 123 10.78 -5.06 12.70
N ASN A 124 11.57 -4.77 13.73
CA ASN A 124 11.26 -3.72 14.69
C ASN A 124 12.12 -2.50 14.37
N PHE A 125 11.56 -1.30 14.44
CA PHE A 125 12.32 -0.14 14.03
C PHE A 125 11.95 1.15 14.78
N SER A 126 12.85 2.13 14.70
CA SER A 126 12.64 3.49 15.15
C SER A 126 13.05 4.50 14.09
N TYR A 127 12.58 5.72 14.21
CA TYR A 127 12.99 6.82 13.33
C TYR A 127 14.24 7.54 13.86
N PRO A 128 15.22 7.86 13.02
CA PRO A 128 16.48 8.51 13.45
C PRO A 128 16.26 9.94 13.96
N ASP A 129 15.17 10.56 13.55
CA ASP A 129 14.85 11.98 13.79
C ASP A 129 13.67 12.19 14.77
N GLN A 130 13.16 11.12 15.40
CA GLN A 130 12.15 11.20 16.46
C GLN A 130 12.84 11.13 17.85
N GLN A 131 12.90 12.24 18.55
CA GLN A 131 13.60 12.35 19.83
C GLN A 131 12.64 12.48 21.03
N SER A 132 11.35 12.58 20.80
CA SER A 132 10.32 12.66 21.86
C SER A 132 9.01 12.03 21.40
N PHE A 133 8.24 11.49 22.37
CA PHE A 133 7.06 10.65 22.14
C PHE A 133 5.86 11.13 22.99
N PRO A 134 4.97 11.98 22.48
CA PRO A 134 4.98 12.61 21.16
C PRO A 134 5.94 13.83 21.08
N PRO A 135 6.40 14.17 19.87
CA PRO A 135 7.13 15.42 19.65
C PRO A 135 6.19 16.63 19.70
N GLY A 136 6.75 17.82 19.85
CA GLY A 136 5.99 19.07 19.76
C GLY A 136 5.19 19.17 18.45
N GLY A 137 4.03 19.83 18.47
CA GLY A 137 3.04 19.75 17.38
C GLY A 137 3.56 20.14 15.99
N GLN A 138 4.56 21.01 15.90
CA GLN A 138 5.21 21.39 14.64
C GLN A 138 6.16 20.30 14.08
N TRP A 139 6.57 19.32 14.89
CA TRP A 139 7.50 18.25 14.54
C TRP A 139 6.80 16.90 14.32
N ARG A 140 5.46 16.87 14.42
CA ARG A 140 4.67 15.66 14.24
C ARG A 140 4.64 15.24 12.77
N ASN A 141 5.48 14.31 12.39
CA ASN A 141 5.50 13.65 11.08
C ASN A 141 6.19 12.29 11.21
N PHE A 142 5.63 11.42 12.09
CA PHE A 142 6.11 10.09 12.42
C PHE A 142 4.97 9.07 12.41
N ASP A 143 3.96 9.33 11.61
CA ASP A 143 2.85 8.46 11.31
C ASP A 143 3.07 7.98 9.88
N VAL A 144 3.43 6.71 9.71
CA VAL A 144 3.65 6.09 8.39
C VAL A 144 2.38 5.38 8.00
N GLU A 145 1.98 5.54 6.74
CA GLU A 145 0.74 4.96 6.19
C GLU A 145 0.97 4.25 4.87
N ALA A 146 2.21 4.21 4.39
CA ALA A 146 2.47 3.69 3.06
C ALA A 146 3.83 3.00 3.00
N MET A 147 3.88 1.86 2.31
CA MET A 147 5.07 1.03 2.20
C MET A 147 5.17 0.37 0.83
N ILE A 148 6.37 0.30 0.28
CA ILE A 148 6.69 -0.55 -0.87
C ILE A 148 7.95 -1.36 -0.60
N TRP A 149 8.05 -2.53 -1.23
CA TRP A 149 9.30 -3.27 -1.32
C TRP A 149 10.04 -2.91 -2.61
N TYR A 150 11.34 -2.64 -2.51
CA TYR A 150 12.20 -2.36 -3.65
C TYR A 150 13.66 -2.74 -3.35
N GLN A 151 14.24 -3.64 -4.15
CA GLN A 151 15.66 -4.05 -4.06
C GLN A 151 16.09 -4.40 -2.62
N ASP A 152 15.46 -5.44 -2.04
CA ASP A 152 15.72 -5.94 -0.68
C ASP A 152 15.57 -4.90 0.45
N SER A 153 14.83 -3.84 0.18
CA SER A 153 14.54 -2.76 1.13
C SER A 153 13.06 -2.46 1.18
N LEU A 154 12.59 -2.04 2.35
CA LEU A 154 11.26 -1.47 2.55
C LEU A 154 11.37 0.05 2.57
N HIS A 155 10.58 0.68 1.75
CA HIS A 155 10.51 2.14 1.63
C HIS A 155 9.20 2.61 2.23
N LEU A 156 9.28 3.42 3.28
CA LEU A 156 8.14 3.87 4.07
C LEU A 156 7.88 5.36 3.81
N PHE A 157 6.61 5.75 3.75
CA PHE A 157 6.21 7.13 3.50
C PHE A 157 5.27 7.63 4.60
N SER A 158 5.62 8.75 5.23
CA SER A 158 4.80 9.30 6.31
C SER A 158 3.53 9.99 5.80
N LYS A 159 2.44 9.87 6.56
CA LYS A 159 1.13 10.50 6.30
C LYS A 159 1.19 12.02 6.26
N ASN A 160 1.99 12.61 7.12
CA ASN A 160 2.00 14.05 7.38
C ASN A 160 0.66 14.59 7.90
N ASN A 161 0.37 14.33 9.15
CA ASN A 161 -0.85 14.79 9.82
C ASN A 161 -0.69 16.18 10.48
N SER A 162 0.36 16.93 10.16
CA SER A 162 0.64 18.22 10.76
C SER A 162 -0.25 19.33 10.21
N LYS A 163 -1.11 19.89 11.04
CA LYS A 163 -1.99 21.02 10.69
C LYS A 163 -1.23 22.36 10.50
N LYS A 164 0.06 22.44 10.78
CA LYS A 164 0.69 23.77 11.01
C LYS A 164 1.93 24.15 10.21
N SER A 165 2.70 23.28 9.56
CA SER A 165 3.88 23.80 8.87
C SER A 165 4.59 22.89 7.88
N ASN A 166 4.40 21.59 7.94
CA ASN A 166 5.24 20.67 7.21
C ASN A 166 4.41 19.82 6.24
N ASP A 167 3.91 20.46 5.20
CA ASP A 167 3.15 19.80 4.12
C ASP A 167 4.07 18.89 3.27
N TYR A 168 4.81 17.96 3.92
CA TYR A 168 5.68 17.02 3.23
C TYR A 168 5.59 15.61 3.83
N THR A 169 5.70 14.59 2.99
CA THR A 169 5.93 13.21 3.41
C THR A 169 7.42 12.95 3.53
N LYS A 170 7.83 12.25 4.57
CA LYS A 170 9.19 11.73 4.75
C LYS A 170 9.27 10.35 4.10
N HIS A 171 10.42 10.05 3.55
CA HIS A 171 10.76 8.77 2.97
C HIS A 171 11.85 8.11 3.80
N TYR A 172 11.49 7.03 4.48
CA TYR A 172 12.40 6.20 5.26
C TYR A 172 12.69 4.89 4.55
N VAL A 173 13.84 4.28 4.86
CA VAL A 173 14.26 3.01 4.26
C VAL A 173 14.74 2.07 5.36
N LEU A 174 14.36 0.79 5.23
CA LEU A 174 14.75 -0.32 6.11
C LEU A 174 15.21 -1.52 5.28
N PRO A 175 16.13 -2.36 5.77
CA PRO A 175 16.36 -3.68 5.18
C PRO A 175 15.08 -4.53 5.26
N ALA A 176 14.76 -5.27 4.19
CA ALA A 176 13.60 -6.17 4.14
C ALA A 176 13.92 -7.54 4.77
N GLN A 177 14.55 -7.56 5.96
CA GLN A 177 14.97 -8.75 6.68
C GLN A 177 14.64 -8.63 8.17
N PRO A 178 14.32 -9.75 8.85
CA PRO A 178 14.03 -9.74 10.28
C PRO A 178 15.15 -9.08 11.09
N GLY A 179 14.78 -8.31 12.11
CA GLY A 179 15.77 -7.66 12.98
C GLY A 179 15.26 -6.40 13.63
N GLN A 180 16.19 -5.68 14.26
CA GLN A 180 15.92 -4.38 14.89
C GLN A 180 16.79 -3.29 14.23
N TYR A 181 16.16 -2.22 13.77
CA TYR A 181 16.81 -1.20 12.95
C TYR A 181 16.45 0.22 13.38
N VAL A 182 17.35 1.14 13.05
CA VAL A 182 17.02 2.56 12.94
C VAL A 182 16.82 2.85 11.46
N ALA A 183 15.66 3.35 11.08
CA ALA A 183 15.34 3.64 9.69
C ALA A 183 16.27 4.73 9.12
N GLU A 184 16.66 4.62 7.85
CA GLU A 184 17.36 5.69 7.15
C GLU A 184 16.35 6.75 6.69
N LEU A 185 16.46 7.98 7.13
CA LEU A 185 15.73 9.10 6.53
C LEU A 185 16.40 9.48 5.21
N ARG A 186 15.80 9.12 4.08
CA ARG A 186 16.41 9.27 2.76
C ARG A 186 16.17 10.62 2.12
N ASP A 187 14.93 11.06 2.10
CA ASP A 187 14.49 12.35 1.56
C ASP A 187 13.05 12.67 1.97
N SER A 188 12.48 13.71 1.39
CA SER A 188 11.09 14.11 1.61
C SER A 188 10.49 14.75 0.37
N PHE A 189 9.16 14.75 0.29
CA PHE A 189 8.43 15.32 -0.84
C PHE A 189 7.30 16.23 -0.38
N GLN A 190 7.20 17.42 -0.97
CA GLN A 190 6.16 18.41 -0.63
C GLN A 190 4.78 17.98 -1.13
N LEU A 191 3.84 17.85 -0.20
CA LEU A 191 2.44 17.48 -0.47
C LEU A 191 1.47 18.47 0.19
N PRO A 192 1.37 19.72 -0.29
CA PRO A 192 0.58 20.75 0.37
C PRO A 192 -0.87 20.34 0.62
N ARG A 193 -1.27 20.35 1.91
CA ARG A 193 -2.64 20.07 2.37
C ARG A 193 -3.15 18.67 1.95
N ARG A 194 -2.26 17.67 1.89
CA ARG A 194 -2.58 16.28 1.57
C ARG A 194 -1.87 15.34 2.53
N PHE A 195 -2.47 14.18 2.71
CA PHE A 195 -1.92 13.08 3.48
C PHE A 195 -1.59 11.94 2.52
N VAL A 196 -0.45 11.30 2.68
CA VAL A 196 -0.19 10.00 2.06
C VAL A 196 -1.02 8.96 2.81
N SER A 197 -1.64 8.04 2.08
CA SER A 197 -2.50 6.99 2.64
C SER A 197 -2.18 5.59 2.12
N ALA A 198 -1.37 5.43 1.08
CA ALA A 198 -0.86 4.14 0.60
C ALA A 198 0.20 4.37 -0.47
N ALA A 199 1.00 3.34 -0.77
CA ALA A 199 1.97 3.36 -1.85
C ALA A 199 1.95 2.05 -2.65
N ALA A 200 2.43 2.12 -3.90
CA ALA A 200 2.63 0.94 -4.75
C ALA A 200 3.83 1.15 -5.67
N ILE A 201 4.44 0.05 -6.10
CA ILE A 201 5.46 0.06 -7.14
C ILE A 201 5.03 -0.82 -8.30
N SER A 202 5.25 -0.36 -9.54
CA SER A 202 4.88 -1.14 -10.73
C SER A 202 5.71 -2.44 -10.83
N PRO A 203 5.17 -3.50 -11.46
CA PRO A 203 5.89 -4.75 -11.65
C PRO A 203 7.28 -4.59 -12.30
N ASP A 204 7.41 -3.68 -13.27
CA ASP A 204 8.69 -3.34 -13.91
C ASP A 204 9.63 -2.51 -13.01
N LYS A 205 9.16 -2.08 -11.81
CA LYS A 205 9.87 -1.24 -10.85
C LYS A 205 10.25 0.16 -11.38
N GLU A 206 9.65 0.60 -12.46
CA GLU A 206 9.95 1.90 -13.07
C GLU A 206 9.02 3.03 -12.59
N ARG A 207 7.95 2.70 -11.86
CA ARG A 207 7.00 3.68 -11.35
C ARG A 207 6.63 3.42 -9.90
N VAL A 208 6.68 4.47 -9.10
CA VAL A 208 6.15 4.47 -7.73
C VAL A 208 4.90 5.36 -7.70
N ALA A 209 3.83 4.83 -7.14
CA ALA A 209 2.57 5.53 -6.91
C ALA A 209 2.41 5.85 -5.43
N LEU A 210 2.17 7.12 -5.08
CA LEU A 210 1.69 7.50 -3.76
C LEU A 210 0.23 7.93 -3.86
N LEU A 211 -0.64 7.25 -3.15
CA LEU A 211 -2.02 7.67 -2.96
C LEU A 211 -2.06 8.74 -1.88
N SER A 212 -2.81 9.80 -2.13
CA SER A 212 -2.95 10.89 -1.16
C SER A 212 -4.38 11.35 -1.02
N LEU A 213 -4.76 11.70 0.19
CA LEU A 213 -6.06 12.25 0.57
C LEU A 213 -5.98 13.74 0.87
N ARG A 214 -7.07 14.43 0.59
CA ARG A 214 -7.31 15.79 1.02
C ARG A 214 -8.76 15.92 1.48
N PHE A 215 -8.95 16.27 2.74
CA PHE A 215 -10.28 16.57 3.29
C PHE A 215 -10.62 18.04 3.14
N LYS A 216 -11.85 18.30 2.80
CA LYS A 216 -12.43 19.63 2.70
C LYS A 216 -13.87 19.62 3.23
N LEU A 217 -14.36 20.78 3.61
CA LEU A 217 -15.78 21.02 3.84
C LEU A 217 -16.35 21.82 2.68
N ILE A 218 -17.39 21.32 2.03
CA ILE A 218 -18.18 22.07 1.06
C ILE A 218 -19.24 22.83 1.84
N LEU A 219 -19.44 24.12 1.51
CA LEU A 219 -20.34 25.02 2.24
C LEU A 219 -20.05 25.08 3.75
N GLY A 220 -18.84 24.73 4.19
CA GLY A 220 -18.43 24.76 5.58
C GLY A 220 -18.88 23.57 6.45
N PHE A 221 -19.75 22.69 5.96
CA PHE A 221 -20.30 21.60 6.77
C PHE A 221 -20.41 20.22 6.07
N ILE A 222 -20.37 20.14 4.75
CA ILE A 222 -20.43 18.86 4.04
C ILE A 222 -19.02 18.29 3.90
N PRO A 223 -18.67 17.15 4.55
CA PRO A 223 -17.36 16.56 4.42
C PRO A 223 -17.16 15.99 3.01
N TYR A 224 -16.01 16.28 2.44
CA TYR A 224 -15.63 15.91 1.09
C TYR A 224 -14.18 15.46 1.06
N SER A 225 -13.90 14.34 0.43
CA SER A 225 -12.53 13.86 0.23
C SER A 225 -12.14 13.86 -1.24
N GLN A 226 -10.90 14.20 -1.51
CA GLN A 226 -10.29 14.15 -2.83
C GLN A 226 -9.01 13.35 -2.78
N SER A 227 -8.98 12.21 -3.46
CA SER A 227 -7.76 11.43 -3.62
C SER A 227 -7.03 11.83 -4.90
N THR A 228 -5.71 11.79 -4.84
CA THR A 228 -4.81 11.99 -5.96
C THR A 228 -3.68 10.99 -5.88
N ILE A 229 -3.38 10.35 -6.99
CA ILE A 229 -2.24 9.46 -7.14
C ILE A 229 -1.09 10.31 -7.73
N PHE A 230 0.04 10.34 -7.02
CA PHE A 230 1.30 10.90 -7.51
C PHE A 230 2.12 9.74 -8.06
N ILE A 231 2.49 9.81 -9.33
CA ILE A 231 3.31 8.80 -10.01
C ILE A 231 4.69 9.40 -10.21
N PHE A 232 5.68 8.71 -9.68
CA PHE A 232 7.10 9.03 -9.88
C PHE A 232 7.69 8.03 -10.86
N SER A 233 8.47 8.51 -11.83
CA SER A 233 9.15 7.71 -12.84
C SER A 233 10.52 8.34 -13.19
N ASN A 234 11.36 7.65 -13.99
CA ASN A 234 12.69 8.14 -14.39
C ASN A 234 13.55 8.55 -13.19
N TYR A 235 13.46 7.80 -12.08
CA TYR A 235 14.23 8.02 -10.88
C TYR A 235 15.48 7.15 -10.83
N GLN A 236 16.50 7.61 -10.12
CA GLN A 236 17.61 6.76 -9.73
C GLN A 236 17.15 5.74 -8.67
N PRO A 237 17.73 4.52 -8.62
CA PRO A 237 17.34 3.49 -7.66
C PRO A 237 17.18 4.00 -6.23
N GLY A 238 15.99 3.81 -5.65
CA GLY A 238 15.63 4.24 -4.30
C GLY A 238 15.53 5.75 -4.07
N ARG A 239 15.63 6.59 -5.11
CA ARG A 239 15.52 8.06 -5.05
C ARG A 239 14.26 8.55 -5.77
N PHE A 240 13.12 7.97 -5.43
CA PHE A 240 11.85 8.17 -6.14
C PHE A 240 11.47 9.64 -6.28
N PHE A 241 11.64 10.45 -5.24
CA PHE A 241 11.30 11.87 -5.24
C PHE A 241 12.21 12.76 -6.11
N LYS A 242 13.31 12.20 -6.63
CA LYS A 242 14.19 12.90 -7.59
C LYS A 242 13.83 12.64 -9.04
N GLY A 243 12.89 11.72 -9.29
CA GLY A 243 12.38 11.44 -10.63
C GLY A 243 11.33 12.45 -11.10
N GLU A 244 10.78 12.17 -12.26
CA GLU A 244 9.66 12.92 -12.80
C GLU A 244 8.38 12.60 -12.05
N MET A 245 7.59 13.61 -11.71
CA MET A 245 6.33 13.43 -11.00
C MET A 245 5.13 13.85 -11.86
N ARG A 246 4.15 12.97 -11.96
CA ARG A 246 2.85 13.22 -12.62
C ARG A 246 1.70 12.90 -11.68
N LYS A 247 0.56 13.57 -11.90
CA LYS A 247 -0.63 13.44 -11.02
C LYS A 247 -1.80 12.86 -11.78
N LYS A 248 -2.50 11.91 -11.12
CA LYS A 248 -3.79 11.39 -11.57
C LYS A 248 -4.83 11.62 -10.48
N SER A 249 -5.84 12.41 -10.79
CA SER A 249 -6.98 12.61 -9.87
C SER A 249 -7.85 11.35 -9.83
N VAL A 250 -8.12 10.86 -8.64
CA VAL A 250 -9.21 9.94 -8.37
C VAL A 250 -10.45 10.81 -8.19
N ARG A 251 -11.51 10.53 -8.96
CA ARG A 251 -12.71 11.39 -8.95
C ARG A 251 -13.21 11.61 -7.52
N PRO A 252 -13.56 12.87 -7.19
CA PRO A 252 -14.05 13.19 -5.87
C PRO A 252 -15.36 12.47 -5.58
N TYR A 253 -15.55 12.10 -4.32
CA TYR A 253 -16.82 11.59 -3.81
C TYR A 253 -17.49 12.65 -2.96
N LEU A 254 -18.81 12.80 -3.09
CA LEU A 254 -19.65 13.73 -2.32
C LEU A 254 -19.64 13.45 -0.80
N PHE A 255 -19.05 12.36 -0.37
CA PHE A 255 -18.89 11.98 1.03
C PHE A 255 -17.41 11.73 1.29
N ALA A 256 -16.98 11.89 2.54
CA ALA A 256 -15.60 11.64 2.96
C ALA A 256 -15.25 10.14 2.82
N LEU A 257 -15.02 9.68 1.59
CA LEU A 257 -14.56 8.33 1.31
C LEU A 257 -13.05 8.31 1.47
N GLN A 258 -12.54 7.43 2.30
CA GLN A 258 -11.13 7.19 2.47
C GLN A 258 -10.67 6.12 1.46
N ASN A 259 -9.74 6.50 0.56
CA ASN A 259 -9.04 5.57 -0.30
C ASN A 259 -7.69 5.34 0.37
N GLU A 260 -7.46 4.14 0.89
CA GLU A 260 -6.31 3.83 1.75
C GLU A 260 -5.56 2.59 1.29
N ALA A 261 -5.94 2.03 0.16
CA ALA A 261 -5.25 0.90 -0.43
C ALA A 261 -4.97 1.16 -1.91
N ILE A 262 -3.76 0.83 -2.38
CA ILE A 262 -3.39 0.94 -3.79
C ILE A 262 -2.38 -0.15 -4.14
N ASP A 263 -2.54 -0.77 -5.33
CA ASP A 263 -1.45 -1.56 -5.91
C ASP A 263 -1.53 -1.57 -7.44
N PHE A 264 -0.44 -1.94 -8.09
CA PHE A 264 -0.37 -2.11 -9.53
C PHE A 264 -0.84 -3.51 -9.95
N LEU A 265 -1.87 -3.56 -10.77
CA LEU A 265 -2.33 -4.80 -11.42
C LEU A 265 -1.39 -5.22 -12.56
N ASP A 266 -0.89 -4.24 -13.28
CA ASP A 266 0.11 -4.30 -14.33
C ASP A 266 0.80 -2.93 -14.44
N ASP A 267 1.81 -2.79 -15.30
CA ASP A 267 2.59 -1.54 -15.40
C ASP A 267 1.76 -0.32 -15.77
N GLU A 268 0.57 -0.51 -16.32
CA GLU A 268 -0.33 0.57 -16.76
C GLU A 268 -1.58 0.74 -15.89
N THR A 269 -1.88 -0.22 -15.03
CA THR A 269 -3.18 -0.30 -14.34
C THR A 269 -3.00 -0.41 -12.83
N LEU A 270 -3.69 0.46 -12.11
CA LEU A 270 -3.75 0.48 -10.65
C LEU A 270 -5.12 0.02 -10.17
N ILE A 271 -5.14 -0.62 -9.01
CA ILE A 271 -6.33 -0.85 -8.18
C ILE A 271 -6.24 0.09 -6.98
N VAL A 272 -7.35 0.75 -6.68
CA VAL A 272 -7.49 1.60 -5.48
C VAL A 272 -8.65 1.08 -4.67
N GLY A 273 -8.38 0.72 -3.43
CA GLY A 273 -9.34 0.32 -2.42
C GLY A 273 -9.86 1.51 -1.63
N SER A 274 -11.08 1.41 -1.14
CA SER A 274 -11.67 2.37 -0.22
C SER A 274 -12.40 1.65 0.90
N GLU A 275 -12.35 2.24 2.07
CA GLU A 275 -13.09 1.79 3.22
C GLU A 275 -14.60 1.90 3.06
N LYS A 276 -15.32 1.20 3.94
CA LYS A 276 -16.76 1.34 4.12
C LYS A 276 -17.05 2.66 4.84
N THR A 277 -18.07 3.36 4.38
CA THR A 277 -18.69 4.46 5.13
C THR A 277 -20.07 4.02 5.62
N ALA A 278 -20.76 4.88 6.37
CA ALA A 278 -22.11 4.60 6.87
C ALA A 278 -23.09 4.14 5.77
N ILE A 279 -22.92 4.62 4.54
CA ILE A 279 -23.84 4.39 3.42
C ILE A 279 -23.19 3.77 2.18
N ILE A 280 -21.85 3.70 2.11
CA ILE A 280 -21.13 3.18 0.95
C ILE A 280 -20.31 1.98 1.41
N PRO A 281 -20.49 0.78 0.83
CA PRO A 281 -19.66 -0.38 1.16
C PRO A 281 -18.22 -0.18 0.72
N ALA A 282 -17.29 -0.88 1.38
CA ALA A 282 -15.91 -0.99 0.93
C ALA A 282 -15.87 -1.49 -0.51
N LYS A 283 -14.98 -0.95 -1.32
CA LYS A 283 -14.90 -1.26 -2.74
C LYS A 283 -13.53 -1.00 -3.31
N ALA A 284 -13.21 -1.69 -4.40
CA ALA A 284 -12.03 -1.44 -5.19
C ALA A 284 -12.39 -0.93 -6.58
N LYS A 285 -11.50 -0.15 -7.17
CA LYS A 285 -11.67 0.44 -8.49
C LYS A 285 -10.38 0.42 -9.29
N LYS A 286 -10.50 0.02 -10.56
CA LYS A 286 -9.41 -0.02 -11.53
C LYS A 286 -9.20 1.34 -12.20
N PHE A 287 -7.93 1.77 -12.25
CA PHE A 287 -7.49 2.99 -12.90
C PHE A 287 -6.38 2.69 -13.91
N ARG A 288 -6.64 2.91 -15.18
CA ARG A 288 -5.58 2.82 -16.19
C ARG A 288 -4.82 4.16 -16.28
N LEU A 289 -3.51 4.08 -16.28
CA LEU A 289 -2.63 5.19 -16.60
C LEU A 289 -2.75 5.49 -18.11
N GLY A 290 -2.77 6.75 -18.50
CA GLY A 290 -2.75 7.11 -19.92
C GLY A 290 -1.31 7.27 -20.43
N ARG A 291 -1.11 7.37 -21.76
CA ARG A 291 0.21 7.49 -22.41
C ARG A 291 1.14 8.55 -21.80
N ARG A 292 0.60 9.61 -21.22
CA ARG A 292 1.38 10.67 -20.56
C ARG A 292 2.14 10.22 -19.32
N PHE A 293 1.93 9.00 -18.83
CA PHE A 293 2.60 8.45 -17.65
C PHE A 293 3.74 7.49 -18.00
N PHE A 294 4.02 7.38 -19.32
CA PHE A 294 5.08 6.58 -19.93
C PHE A 294 6.05 7.45 -20.70
#